data_1c00699ca7ab4c08dfc40e9bb99db084
#
_entry.id   1c00699ca7ab4c08dfc40e9bb99db084
#
_cell.length_a   1.000
_cell.length_b   1.000
_cell.length_c   1.000
_cell.angle_alpha   90.00
_cell.angle_beta   90.00
_cell.angle_gamma   90.00
#
_symmetry.space_group_name_H-M   'P 1'
#
loop_
_entity.id
_entity.type
_entity.pdbx_description
1 polymer ?
#
loop_
_entity_poly.entity_id
_entity_poly.type
_entity_poly.pdbx_seq_one_letter_code
_entity_poly.pdbx_strand_id
1 'polypeptide(L)'
;MEKNINGLVSQMNRINVTVGAFKFLVIFVVAVMAVVCVGGIYLYTTSISSAQSRIYVLDQGRSFSASAQDPAVTREDEIRDHVRTFHELMFNLAPSNDMIRRNLEKAFQMCDKSAYRYYNDLQERSFYKRLTSTNSYQQIDIEKVDIDMSSYPFRIVVHGHQYITRESNISQYTFVSRCRVTNVPRTPNNLHGLMIEEFDVIENNLVETRNK
;
A
#
# COMPACT_ATOMS: atom_id res chain seq x y z
N MET A 1 -60.68 66.89 17.30
CA MET A 1 -59.80 66.39 16.24
C MET A 1 -58.56 65.75 16.83
N GLU A 2 -57.94 66.21 17.89
CA GLU A 2 -56.77 65.67 18.55
C GLU A 2 -56.88 64.20 19.08
N LYS A 3 -58.07 63.81 19.60
CA LYS A 3 -58.25 62.49 20.20
C LYS A 3 -58.15 61.34 19.17
N ASN A 4 -58.50 61.60 17.89
CA ASN A 4 -58.38 60.65 16.81
C ASN A 4 -56.91 60.46 16.32
N ILE A 5 -56.13 61.55 16.39
CA ILE A 5 -54.66 61.46 15.97
C ILE A 5 -53.88 60.66 16.97
N ASN A 6 -54.08 60.82 18.25
CA ASN A 6 -53.38 60.02 19.28
C ASN A 6 -53.72 58.53 19.24
N GLY A 7 -55.00 58.20 18.86
CA GLY A 7 -55.39 56.81 18.62
C GLY A 7 -54.65 56.15 17.44
N LEU A 8 -54.51 56.88 16.34
CA LEU A 8 -53.75 56.41 15.14
C LEU A 8 -52.28 56.26 15.40
N VAL A 9 -51.67 57.22 16.11
CA VAL A 9 -50.23 57.14 16.49
C VAL A 9 -49.98 55.95 17.41
N SER A 10 -50.84 55.64 18.37
CA SER A 10 -50.72 54.47 19.24
C SER A 10 -50.90 53.15 18.49
N GLN A 11 -51.75 53.06 17.51
CA GLN A 11 -51.92 51.90 16.63
C GLN A 11 -50.68 51.70 15.73
N MET A 12 -50.14 52.77 15.13
CA MET A 12 -48.95 52.73 14.33
C MET A 12 -47.69 52.23 15.17
N ASN A 13 -47.61 52.73 16.40
CA ASN A 13 -46.53 52.27 17.29
C ASN A 13 -46.60 50.75 17.67
N ARG A 14 -47.90 50.31 17.92
CA ARG A 14 -48.09 48.85 18.15
C ARG A 14 -47.72 47.99 16.92
N ILE A 15 -48.11 48.47 15.72
CA ILE A 15 -47.75 47.78 14.47
C ILE A 15 -46.25 47.74 14.28
N ASN A 16 -45.54 48.85 14.51
CA ASN A 16 -44.08 48.90 14.38
C ASN A 16 -43.36 47.96 15.38
N VAL A 17 -43.82 47.88 16.64
CA VAL A 17 -43.30 46.97 17.65
C VAL A 17 -43.55 45.52 17.25
N THR A 18 -44.76 45.20 16.76
CA THR A 18 -45.11 43.84 16.32
C THR A 18 -44.30 43.42 15.08
N VAL A 19 -44.12 44.33 14.11
CA VAL A 19 -43.30 44.08 12.92
C VAL A 19 -41.80 43.91 13.30
N GLY A 20 -41.32 44.69 14.28
CA GLY A 20 -39.97 44.56 14.83
C GLY A 20 -39.78 43.19 15.50
N ALA A 21 -40.70 42.78 16.38
CA ALA A 21 -40.62 41.48 17.03
C ALA A 21 -40.69 40.32 16.02
N PHE A 22 -41.55 40.44 14.99
CA PHE A 22 -41.63 39.42 13.91
C PHE A 22 -40.33 39.32 13.12
N LYS A 23 -39.67 40.42 12.79
CA LYS A 23 -38.36 40.41 12.13
C LYS A 23 -37.30 39.69 12.98
N PHE A 24 -37.24 39.98 14.27
CA PHE A 24 -36.31 39.29 15.17
C PHE A 24 -36.59 37.79 15.26
N LEU A 25 -37.88 37.38 15.30
CA LEU A 25 -38.27 35.97 15.31
C LEU A 25 -37.83 35.27 14.03
N VAL A 26 -38.05 35.89 12.86
CA VAL A 26 -37.62 35.32 11.57
C VAL A 26 -36.11 35.19 11.52
N ILE A 27 -35.36 36.21 11.94
CA ILE A 27 -33.86 36.15 11.98
C ILE A 27 -33.41 35.03 12.93
N PHE A 28 -34.04 34.89 14.10
CA PHE A 28 -33.72 33.84 15.05
C PHE A 28 -33.96 32.44 14.46
N VAL A 29 -35.09 32.23 13.80
CA VAL A 29 -35.42 30.94 13.15
C VAL A 29 -34.42 30.62 12.04
N VAL A 30 -34.04 31.59 11.22
CA VAL A 30 -33.03 31.43 10.16
C VAL A 30 -31.67 31.08 10.77
N ALA A 31 -31.26 31.77 11.85
CA ALA A 31 -30.01 31.48 12.53
C ALA A 31 -29.99 30.07 13.12
N VAL A 32 -31.06 29.63 13.76
CA VAL A 32 -31.16 28.25 14.29
C VAL A 32 -31.11 27.23 13.16
N MET A 33 -31.79 27.45 12.03
CA MET A 33 -31.74 26.57 10.86
C MET A 33 -30.33 26.49 10.29
N ALA A 34 -29.60 27.60 10.21
CA ALA A 34 -28.23 27.62 9.75
C ALA A 34 -27.30 26.78 10.65
N VAL A 35 -27.43 26.89 11.96
CA VAL A 35 -26.68 26.09 12.93
C VAL A 35 -26.98 24.59 12.79
N VAL A 36 -28.26 24.23 12.62
CA VAL A 36 -28.66 22.81 12.41
C VAL A 36 -28.08 22.26 11.09
N CYS A 37 -28.11 23.05 10.01
CA CYS A 37 -27.54 22.65 8.74
C CYS A 37 -26.02 22.42 8.83
N VAL A 38 -25.30 23.38 9.45
CA VAL A 38 -23.82 23.24 9.62
C VAL A 38 -23.48 22.04 10.51
N GLY A 39 -24.21 21.86 11.61
CA GLY A 39 -24.05 20.71 12.50
C GLY A 39 -24.35 19.38 11.79
N GLY A 40 -25.42 19.33 10.99
CA GLY A 40 -25.77 18.16 10.18
C GLY A 40 -24.70 17.80 9.15
N ILE A 41 -24.16 18.79 8.43
CA ILE A 41 -23.06 18.59 7.48
C ILE A 41 -21.82 18.07 8.20
N TYR A 42 -21.46 18.63 9.36
CA TYR A 42 -20.33 18.19 10.14
C TYR A 42 -20.47 16.74 10.60
N LEU A 43 -21.62 16.36 11.16
CA LEU A 43 -21.90 14.98 11.57
C LEU A 43 -21.93 14.01 10.38
N TYR A 44 -22.46 14.44 9.23
CA TYR A 44 -22.50 13.65 8.01
C TYR A 44 -21.09 13.36 7.48
N THR A 45 -20.22 14.38 7.41
CA THR A 45 -18.84 14.21 6.94
C THR A 45 -18.01 13.32 7.86
N THR A 46 -18.17 13.45 9.20
CA THR A 46 -17.48 12.57 10.16
C THR A 46 -18.00 11.14 10.12
N SER A 47 -19.29 10.92 9.88
CA SER A 47 -19.89 9.58 9.79
C SER A 47 -19.48 8.86 8.50
N ILE A 48 -19.37 9.56 7.37
CA ILE A 48 -18.93 8.96 6.09
C ILE A 48 -17.46 8.55 6.17
N SER A 49 -16.59 9.40 6.74
CA SER A 49 -15.18 9.05 6.88
C SER A 49 -14.97 7.79 7.74
N SER A 50 -15.82 7.58 8.75
CA SER A 50 -15.78 6.38 9.59
C SER A 50 -16.39 5.13 8.90
N ALA A 51 -17.34 5.30 7.99
CA ALA A 51 -17.99 4.19 7.27
C ALA A 51 -17.12 3.68 6.09
N GLN A 52 -16.37 4.56 5.44
CA GLN A 52 -15.47 4.19 4.34
C GLN A 52 -14.20 3.44 4.81
N SER A 53 -13.90 3.46 6.10
CA SER A 53 -12.75 2.77 6.68
C SER A 53 -12.97 1.27 6.97
N ARG A 54 -14.13 0.70 6.63
CA ARG A 54 -14.42 -0.72 6.85
C ARG A 54 -14.66 -1.43 5.53
N ILE A 55 -13.66 -2.19 5.09
CA ILE A 55 -13.79 -3.11 3.95
C ILE A 55 -14.21 -4.46 4.52
N TYR A 56 -15.37 -4.97 4.10
CA TYR A 56 -15.79 -6.33 4.42
C TYR A 56 -15.24 -7.27 3.36
N VAL A 57 -14.25 -8.08 3.72
CA VAL A 57 -13.77 -9.18 2.88
C VAL A 57 -14.57 -10.42 3.25
N LEU A 58 -15.37 -10.93 2.31
CA LEU A 58 -16.06 -12.21 2.43
C LEU A 58 -15.14 -13.30 1.88
N ASP A 59 -14.52 -14.06 2.76
CA ASP A 59 -13.85 -15.30 2.40
C ASP A 59 -14.53 -16.47 3.12
N GLN A 60 -15.02 -17.44 2.35
CA GLN A 60 -15.66 -18.69 2.81
C GLN A 60 -16.75 -18.50 3.90
N GLY A 61 -17.55 -17.43 3.81
CA GLY A 61 -18.68 -17.20 4.73
C GLY A 61 -18.29 -16.65 6.11
N ARG A 62 -17.05 -16.23 6.32
CA ARG A 62 -16.61 -15.50 7.51
C ARG A 62 -16.37 -14.05 7.15
N SER A 63 -17.05 -13.13 7.84
CA SER A 63 -16.84 -11.69 7.69
C SER A 63 -15.67 -11.25 8.58
N PHE A 64 -14.56 -10.86 7.97
CA PHE A 64 -13.49 -10.16 8.67
C PHE A 64 -13.66 -8.66 8.44
N SER A 65 -13.76 -7.88 9.52
CA SER A 65 -13.70 -6.43 9.44
C SER A 65 -12.23 -6.01 9.33
N ALA A 66 -11.77 -5.72 8.12
CA ALA A 66 -10.50 -5.04 7.93
C ALA A 66 -10.70 -3.54 8.19
N SER A 67 -9.96 -2.97 9.12
CA SER A 67 -9.86 -1.53 9.27
C SER A 67 -9.10 -0.96 8.07
N ALA A 68 -9.66 0.04 7.39
CA ALA A 68 -8.90 0.74 6.35
C ALA A 68 -7.74 1.47 7.04
N GLN A 69 -6.53 1.01 6.79
CA GLN A 69 -5.30 1.68 7.20
C GLN A 69 -5.10 2.96 6.37
N ASP A 70 -4.27 3.85 6.89
CA ASP A 70 -3.83 5.04 6.16
C ASP A 70 -3.29 4.61 4.78
N PRO A 71 -3.76 5.22 3.67
CA PRO A 71 -3.31 4.86 2.32
C PRO A 71 -1.78 4.87 2.14
N ALA A 72 -1.06 5.71 2.88
CA ALA A 72 0.40 5.76 2.84
C ALA A 72 1.03 4.50 3.47
N VAL A 73 0.52 4.04 4.62
CA VAL A 73 0.98 2.81 5.29
C VAL A 73 0.65 1.58 4.44
N THR A 74 -0.58 1.54 3.88
CA THR A 74 -0.99 0.45 2.99
C THR A 74 -0.08 0.37 1.76
N ARG A 75 0.38 1.52 1.21
CA ARG A 75 1.25 1.54 0.04
C ARG A 75 2.66 1.03 0.35
N GLU A 76 3.21 1.37 1.50
CA GLU A 76 4.50 0.83 1.95
C GLU A 76 4.44 -0.69 2.11
N ASP A 77 3.36 -1.21 2.71
CA ASP A 77 3.15 -2.64 2.88
C ASP A 77 2.99 -3.36 1.53
N GLU A 78 2.26 -2.77 0.57
CA GLU A 78 2.15 -3.29 -0.81
C GLU A 78 3.53 -3.36 -1.51
N ILE A 79 4.37 -2.32 -1.35
CA ILE A 79 5.73 -2.30 -1.89
C ILE A 79 6.58 -3.39 -1.25
N ARG A 80 6.52 -3.54 0.08
CA ARG A 80 7.25 -4.54 0.85
C ARG A 80 6.90 -5.95 0.40
N ASP A 81 5.61 -6.25 0.26
CA ASP A 81 5.12 -7.55 -0.20
C ASP A 81 5.52 -7.84 -1.65
N HIS A 82 5.39 -6.85 -2.53
CA HIS A 82 5.79 -6.98 -3.94
C HIS A 82 7.28 -7.27 -4.10
N VAL A 83 8.12 -6.55 -3.37
CA VAL A 83 9.58 -6.74 -3.39
C VAL A 83 9.96 -8.09 -2.78
N ARG A 84 9.34 -8.49 -1.67
CA ARG A 84 9.55 -9.80 -1.04
C ARG A 84 9.19 -10.94 -2.01
N THR A 85 8.01 -10.90 -2.59
CA THR A 85 7.52 -11.88 -3.57
C THR A 85 8.46 -11.99 -4.78
N PHE A 86 8.94 -10.87 -5.30
CA PHE A 86 9.92 -10.87 -6.39
C PHE A 86 11.21 -11.60 -6.00
N HIS A 87 11.77 -11.30 -4.83
CA HIS A 87 13.00 -11.96 -4.36
C HIS A 87 12.79 -13.45 -4.11
N GLU A 88 11.66 -13.84 -3.54
CA GLU A 88 11.31 -15.24 -3.34
C GLU A 88 11.22 -15.99 -4.68
N LEU A 89 10.59 -15.40 -5.69
CA LEU A 89 10.52 -16.00 -7.03
C LEU A 89 11.90 -16.11 -7.71
N MET A 90 12.78 -15.13 -7.51
CA MET A 90 14.12 -15.12 -8.10
C MET A 90 15.09 -16.08 -7.41
N PHE A 91 14.95 -16.28 -6.09
CA PHE A 91 15.97 -16.92 -5.27
C PHE A 91 15.51 -18.19 -4.55
N ASN A 92 14.21 -18.51 -4.46
CA ASN A 92 13.75 -19.80 -3.95
C ASN A 92 13.63 -20.79 -5.10
N LEU A 93 14.71 -21.51 -5.35
CA LEU A 93 14.87 -22.37 -6.51
C LEU A 93 15.06 -23.84 -6.08
N ALA A 94 14.15 -24.69 -6.53
CA ALA A 94 14.31 -26.14 -6.43
C ALA A 94 15.13 -26.68 -7.62
N PRO A 95 15.76 -27.86 -7.50
CA PRO A 95 16.59 -28.46 -8.55
C PRO A 95 15.73 -29.05 -9.70
N SER A 96 14.84 -28.24 -10.25
CA SER A 96 13.95 -28.58 -11.36
C SER A 96 13.93 -27.46 -12.39
N ASN A 97 14.34 -27.76 -13.62
CA ASN A 97 14.36 -26.76 -14.69
C ASN A 97 12.98 -26.14 -14.94
N ASP A 98 11.89 -26.92 -14.82
CA ASP A 98 10.53 -26.40 -15.03
C ASP A 98 10.09 -25.49 -13.90
N MET A 99 10.46 -25.80 -12.64
CA MET A 99 10.13 -24.93 -11.51
C MET A 99 10.94 -23.63 -11.57
N ILE A 100 12.24 -23.73 -11.85
CA ILE A 100 13.12 -22.56 -12.03
C ILE A 100 12.54 -21.64 -13.11
N ARG A 101 12.22 -22.20 -14.28
CA ARG A 101 11.65 -21.41 -15.38
C ARG A 101 10.35 -20.73 -14.99
N ARG A 102 9.38 -21.45 -14.40
CA ARG A 102 8.10 -20.87 -13.97
C ARG A 102 8.25 -19.74 -12.95
N ASN A 103 9.14 -19.91 -11.98
CA ASN A 103 9.38 -18.87 -10.98
C ASN A 103 10.00 -17.63 -11.60
N LEU A 104 11.02 -17.81 -12.44
CA LEU A 104 11.69 -16.70 -13.11
C LEU A 104 10.77 -15.98 -14.10
N GLU A 105 9.93 -16.69 -14.86
CA GLU A 105 8.93 -16.08 -15.74
C GLU A 105 7.96 -15.16 -14.98
N LYS A 106 7.54 -15.55 -13.77
CA LYS A 106 6.72 -14.71 -12.90
C LYS A 106 7.49 -13.50 -12.37
N ALA A 107 8.74 -13.70 -11.93
CA ALA A 107 9.59 -12.62 -11.45
C ALA A 107 9.84 -11.57 -12.54
N PHE A 108 10.07 -11.99 -13.78
CA PHE A 108 10.28 -11.07 -14.91
C PHE A 108 9.05 -10.22 -15.26
N GLN A 109 7.84 -10.64 -14.87
CA GLN A 109 6.64 -9.81 -15.00
C GLN A 109 6.56 -8.70 -13.94
N MET A 110 7.33 -8.80 -12.87
CA MET A 110 7.37 -7.85 -11.76
C MET A 110 8.51 -6.84 -11.87
N CYS A 111 9.45 -7.05 -12.80
CA CYS A 111 10.68 -6.28 -12.92
C CYS A 111 10.94 -5.87 -14.38
N ASP A 112 11.74 -4.82 -14.53
CA ASP A 112 12.26 -4.42 -15.84
C ASP A 112 13.34 -5.40 -16.36
N LYS A 113 14.06 -5.00 -17.41
CA LYS A 113 15.12 -5.83 -18.01
C LYS A 113 16.29 -6.13 -17.06
N SER A 114 16.40 -5.51 -15.90
CA SER A 114 17.54 -5.71 -14.98
C SER A 114 17.54 -7.09 -14.36
N ALA A 115 16.38 -7.64 -13.97
CA ALA A 115 16.26 -9.00 -13.48
C ALA A 115 16.67 -10.03 -14.55
N TYR A 116 16.30 -9.78 -15.81
CA TYR A 116 16.67 -10.65 -16.92
C TYR A 116 18.19 -10.60 -17.19
N ARG A 117 18.83 -9.44 -17.05
CA ARG A 117 20.31 -9.33 -17.14
C ARG A 117 20.97 -10.15 -16.05
N TYR A 118 20.55 -10.01 -14.80
CA TYR A 118 21.07 -10.80 -13.69
C TYR A 118 20.90 -12.31 -13.92
N TYR A 119 19.73 -12.73 -14.43
CA TYR A 119 19.51 -14.13 -14.83
C TYR A 119 20.51 -14.60 -15.89
N ASN A 120 20.74 -13.82 -16.95
CA ASN A 120 21.67 -14.19 -18.01
C ASN A 120 23.09 -14.32 -17.50
N ASP A 121 23.55 -13.43 -16.64
CA ASP A 121 24.89 -13.52 -16.01
C ASP A 121 25.07 -14.83 -15.23
N LEU A 122 24.04 -15.24 -14.49
CA LEU A 122 24.05 -16.53 -13.78
C LEU A 122 23.96 -17.73 -14.74
N GLN A 123 23.20 -17.61 -15.80
CA GLN A 123 23.07 -18.62 -16.86
C GLN A 123 24.40 -18.86 -17.56
N GLU A 124 25.12 -17.80 -17.96
CA GLU A 124 26.46 -17.88 -18.57
C GLU A 124 27.48 -18.57 -17.65
N ARG A 125 27.38 -18.31 -16.34
CA ARG A 125 28.19 -19.00 -15.32
C ARG A 125 27.70 -20.43 -15.03
N SER A 126 26.73 -20.95 -15.79
CA SER A 126 26.14 -22.29 -15.62
C SER A 126 25.55 -22.53 -14.21
N PHE A 127 25.11 -21.49 -13.54
CA PHE A 127 24.60 -21.57 -12.17
C PHE A 127 23.37 -22.50 -12.06
N TYR A 128 22.36 -22.28 -12.87
CA TYR A 128 21.12 -23.09 -12.87
C TYR A 128 21.39 -24.56 -13.25
N LYS A 129 22.30 -24.79 -14.22
CA LYS A 129 22.72 -26.14 -14.59
C LYS A 129 23.40 -26.86 -13.42
N ARG A 130 24.27 -26.17 -12.69
CA ARG A 130 24.88 -26.76 -11.48
C ARG A 130 23.83 -27.06 -10.41
N LEU A 131 22.90 -26.13 -10.16
CA LEU A 131 21.85 -26.31 -9.17
C LEU A 131 21.05 -27.61 -9.44
N THR A 132 20.65 -27.85 -10.68
CA THR A 132 19.89 -29.05 -11.07
C THR A 132 20.76 -30.29 -11.09
N SER A 133 21.97 -30.24 -11.61
CA SER A 133 22.86 -31.43 -11.72
C SER A 133 23.35 -31.93 -10.36
N THR A 134 23.50 -31.05 -9.36
CA THR A 134 23.88 -31.41 -8.00
C THR A 134 22.72 -31.57 -7.03
N ASN A 135 21.48 -31.59 -7.53
CA ASN A 135 20.26 -31.69 -6.74
C ASN A 135 20.23 -30.69 -5.55
N SER A 136 20.65 -29.44 -5.83
CA SER A 136 20.81 -28.41 -4.80
C SER A 136 19.58 -27.49 -4.77
N TYR A 137 19.20 -27.07 -3.58
CA TYR A 137 18.15 -26.08 -3.35
C TYR A 137 18.76 -24.74 -3.01
N GLN A 138 18.21 -23.67 -3.56
CA GLN A 138 18.50 -22.32 -3.16
C GLN A 138 17.30 -21.73 -2.45
N GLN A 139 17.53 -21.03 -1.34
CA GLN A 139 16.51 -20.34 -0.57
C GLN A 139 17.05 -18.98 -0.14
N ILE A 140 16.15 -17.99 -0.07
CA ILE A 140 16.43 -16.67 0.49
C ILE A 140 15.63 -16.49 1.76
N ASP A 141 16.26 -15.95 2.78
CA ASP A 141 15.62 -15.46 4.00
C ASP A 141 15.80 -13.94 4.07
N ILE A 142 14.68 -13.22 3.94
CA ILE A 142 14.68 -11.76 3.91
C ILE A 142 14.45 -11.25 5.32
N GLU A 143 15.48 -10.70 5.92
CA GLU A 143 15.45 -10.14 7.27
C GLU A 143 14.84 -8.75 7.29
N LYS A 144 15.20 -7.90 6.32
CA LYS A 144 14.81 -6.50 6.32
C LYS A 144 14.61 -5.98 4.90
N VAL A 145 13.57 -5.19 4.72
CA VAL A 145 13.31 -4.41 3.50
C VAL A 145 13.25 -2.94 3.89
N ASP A 146 14.28 -2.19 3.56
CA ASP A 146 14.34 -0.74 3.77
C ASP A 146 13.73 -0.03 2.57
N ILE A 147 12.72 0.80 2.82
CA ILE A 147 11.95 1.50 1.79
C ILE A 147 12.10 3.00 2.03
N ASP A 148 12.70 3.70 1.08
CA ASP A 148 12.76 5.16 1.07
C ASP A 148 11.68 5.72 0.15
N MET A 149 10.62 6.23 0.78
CA MET A 149 9.49 6.87 0.11
C MET A 149 9.64 8.38 -0.06
N SER A 150 10.77 8.96 0.38
CA SER A 150 11.02 10.40 0.30
C SER A 150 11.23 10.89 -1.14
N SER A 151 11.60 10.01 -2.05
CA SER A 151 11.84 10.29 -3.48
C SER A 151 11.10 9.28 -4.36
N TYR A 152 10.73 9.72 -5.56
CA TYR A 152 10.12 8.85 -6.58
C TYR A 152 11.04 8.79 -7.82
N PRO A 153 11.32 7.61 -8.37
CA PRO A 153 10.94 6.26 -7.95
C PRO A 153 11.43 5.89 -6.54
N PHE A 154 10.63 5.08 -5.82
CA PHE A 154 10.97 4.65 -4.45
C PHE A 154 12.24 3.81 -4.46
N ARG A 155 13.16 4.07 -3.53
CA ARG A 155 14.41 3.31 -3.41
C ARG A 155 14.26 2.23 -2.36
N ILE A 156 14.67 1.02 -2.72
CA ILE A 156 14.55 -0.13 -1.84
C ILE A 156 15.92 -0.80 -1.71
N VAL A 157 16.25 -1.19 -0.46
CA VAL A 157 17.38 -2.06 -0.15
C VAL A 157 16.85 -3.25 0.63
N VAL A 158 17.20 -4.45 0.17
CA VAL A 158 16.80 -5.71 0.80
C VAL A 158 18.03 -6.36 1.41
N HIS A 159 17.91 -6.71 2.69
CA HIS A 159 18.93 -7.42 3.46
C HIS A 159 18.42 -8.80 3.85
N GLY A 160 19.29 -9.79 3.81
CA GLY A 160 18.94 -11.15 4.20
C GLY A 160 20.08 -12.12 4.03
N HIS A 161 19.75 -13.39 4.04
CA HIS A 161 20.67 -14.50 3.83
C HIS A 161 20.19 -15.41 2.70
N GLN A 162 21.13 -15.89 1.92
CA GLN A 162 20.89 -16.89 0.89
C GLN A 162 21.52 -18.21 1.32
N TYR A 163 20.77 -19.28 1.20
CA TYR A 163 21.21 -20.63 1.54
C TYR A 163 21.25 -21.49 0.29
N ILE A 164 22.37 -22.21 0.09
CA ILE A 164 22.48 -23.26 -0.92
C ILE A 164 22.63 -24.58 -0.19
N THR A 165 21.56 -25.35 -0.21
CA THR A 165 21.47 -26.66 0.44
C THR A 165 21.80 -27.75 -0.57
N ARG A 166 22.88 -28.50 -0.30
CA ARG A 166 23.29 -29.67 -1.05
C ARG A 166 23.06 -30.92 -0.21
N GLU A 167 23.31 -32.09 -0.80
CA GLU A 167 23.20 -33.35 -0.08
C GLU A 167 24.10 -33.40 1.16
N SER A 168 25.37 -32.97 1.03
CA SER A 168 26.41 -33.08 2.05
C SER A 168 26.55 -31.84 2.93
N ASN A 169 26.12 -30.65 2.47
CA ASN A 169 26.40 -29.40 3.18
C ASN A 169 25.33 -28.31 2.89
N ILE A 170 25.33 -27.31 3.75
CA ILE A 170 24.56 -26.06 3.60
C ILE A 170 25.55 -24.90 3.59
N SER A 171 25.56 -24.11 2.53
CA SER A 171 26.33 -22.88 2.44
C SER A 171 25.44 -21.68 2.64
N GLN A 172 25.79 -20.79 3.58
CA GLN A 172 25.10 -19.54 3.86
C GLN A 172 25.89 -18.38 3.28
N TYR A 173 25.20 -17.48 2.62
CA TYR A 173 25.74 -16.25 2.05
C TYR A 173 25.02 -15.04 2.64
N THR A 174 25.74 -13.92 2.84
CA THR A 174 25.07 -12.62 2.97
C THR A 174 24.35 -12.29 1.69
N PHE A 175 23.24 -11.57 1.80
CA PHE A 175 22.53 -11.10 0.62
C PHE A 175 22.09 -9.65 0.83
N VAL A 176 22.55 -8.78 -0.07
CA VAL A 176 22.07 -7.40 -0.14
C VAL A 176 21.75 -7.08 -1.59
N SER A 177 20.54 -6.62 -1.84
CA SER A 177 20.13 -6.12 -3.16
C SER A 177 19.56 -4.72 -3.05
N ARG A 178 19.59 -4.01 -4.17
CA ARG A 178 18.94 -2.72 -4.33
C ARG A 178 18.06 -2.72 -5.57
N CYS A 179 16.99 -1.93 -5.52
CA CYS A 179 16.14 -1.68 -6.67
C CYS A 179 15.40 -0.35 -6.51
N ARG A 180 14.71 0.05 -7.56
CA ARG A 180 13.70 1.12 -7.51
C ARG A 180 12.34 0.51 -7.76
N VAL A 181 11.30 1.16 -7.24
CA VAL A 181 9.92 0.75 -7.49
C VAL A 181 9.11 1.92 -8.03
N THR A 182 8.44 1.68 -9.15
CA THR A 182 7.54 2.63 -9.80
C THR A 182 6.10 2.13 -9.80
N ASN A 183 5.16 3.07 -9.90
CA ASN A 183 3.75 2.74 -10.04
C ASN A 183 3.43 2.46 -11.51
N VAL A 184 2.74 1.34 -11.75
CA VAL A 184 2.21 0.97 -13.07
C VAL A 184 0.72 0.63 -12.95
N PRO A 185 -0.04 0.59 -14.05
CA PRO A 185 -1.43 0.13 -13.99
C PRO A 185 -1.53 -1.28 -13.39
N ARG A 186 -2.52 -1.50 -12.52
CA ARG A 186 -2.82 -2.81 -11.96
C ARG A 186 -3.35 -3.75 -13.05
N THR A 187 -2.87 -4.97 -13.05
CA THR A 187 -3.31 -6.03 -13.96
C THR A 187 -3.57 -7.31 -13.18
N PRO A 188 -4.28 -8.31 -13.74
CA PRO A 188 -4.47 -9.60 -13.07
C PRO A 188 -3.16 -10.30 -12.65
N ASN A 189 -2.05 -10.05 -13.37
CA ASN A 189 -0.73 -10.61 -13.07
C ASN A 189 0.13 -9.70 -12.16
N ASN A 190 -0.32 -8.45 -11.93
CA ASN A 190 0.37 -7.47 -11.08
C ASN A 190 -0.66 -6.68 -10.27
N LEU A 191 -1.15 -7.30 -9.21
CA LEU A 191 -2.24 -6.77 -8.39
C LEU A 191 -1.84 -5.49 -7.63
N HIS A 192 -0.57 -5.37 -7.26
CA HIS A 192 -0.06 -4.19 -6.56
C HIS A 192 0.11 -2.98 -7.49
N GLY A 193 0.19 -3.20 -8.83
CA GLY A 193 0.47 -2.14 -9.79
C GLY A 193 1.82 -1.48 -9.52
N LEU A 194 2.85 -2.30 -9.31
CA LEU A 194 4.22 -1.91 -9.03
C LEU A 194 5.16 -2.55 -10.04
N MET A 195 6.23 -1.84 -10.41
CA MET A 195 7.30 -2.36 -11.26
C MET A 195 8.64 -2.13 -10.56
N ILE A 196 9.41 -3.20 -10.45
CA ILE A 196 10.79 -3.15 -9.95
C ILE A 196 11.69 -2.74 -11.10
N GLU A 197 12.55 -1.76 -10.88
CA GLU A 197 13.50 -1.24 -11.85
C GLU A 197 14.91 -1.20 -11.28
N GLU A 198 15.92 -1.29 -12.15
CA GLU A 198 17.33 -1.22 -11.78
C GLU A 198 17.71 -2.22 -10.67
N PHE A 199 17.15 -3.42 -10.72
CA PHE A 199 17.49 -4.48 -9.77
C PHE A 199 18.97 -4.85 -9.90
N ASP A 200 19.67 -4.92 -8.75
CA ASP A 200 21.09 -5.26 -8.67
C ASP A 200 21.38 -5.96 -7.33
N VAL A 201 22.19 -6.99 -7.35
CA VAL A 201 22.69 -7.67 -6.15
C VAL A 201 24.05 -7.09 -5.80
N ILE A 202 24.10 -6.33 -4.70
CA ILE A 202 25.30 -5.58 -4.29
C ILE A 202 26.27 -6.48 -3.51
N GLU A 203 25.70 -7.39 -2.71
CA GLU A 203 26.50 -8.27 -1.85
C GLU A 203 25.92 -9.69 -1.86
N ASN A 204 26.80 -10.67 -2.08
CA ASN A 204 26.51 -12.09 -1.99
C ASN A 204 27.81 -12.84 -1.63
N ASN A 205 28.23 -12.73 -0.35
CA ASN A 205 29.49 -13.29 0.14
C ASN A 205 29.22 -14.54 0.99
N LEU A 206 30.06 -15.57 0.80
CA LEU A 206 29.99 -16.77 1.63
C LEU A 206 30.30 -16.41 3.10
N VAL A 207 29.40 -16.72 4.00
CA VAL A 207 29.55 -16.56 5.45
C VAL A 207 30.13 -17.82 6.06
N GLU A 208 29.49 -18.94 5.81
CA GLU A 208 29.88 -20.22 6.35
C GLU A 208 29.39 -21.39 5.50
N THR A 209 30.01 -22.55 5.69
CA THR A 209 29.52 -23.83 5.16
C THR A 209 29.48 -24.83 6.30
N ARG A 210 28.29 -25.41 6.54
CA ARG A 210 28.10 -26.44 7.56
C ARG A 210 27.87 -27.78 6.89
N ASN A 211 28.51 -28.83 7.38
CA ASN A 211 28.19 -30.19 6.98
C ASN A 211 26.88 -30.62 7.64
N LYS A 212 26.09 -31.42 6.95
CA LYS A 212 24.87 -32.03 7.47
C LYS A 212 25.16 -33.19 8.38
#